data_f6e430b140034dcb43c8ae6343cb801b
#
_entry.id   f6e430b140034dcb43c8ae6343cb801b
#
_cell.length_a   1.000
_cell.length_b   1.000
_cell.length_c   1.000
_cell.angle_alpha   90.00
_cell.angle_beta   90.00
_cell.angle_gamma   90.00
#
_symmetry.space_group_name_H-M   'P 1'
#
loop_
_entity.id
_entity.type
_entity.pdbx_description
1 polymer ?
#
loop_
_entity_poly.entity_id
_entity_poly.type
_entity_poly.pdbx_seq_one_letter_code
_entity_poly.pdbx_strand_id
1 'polypeptide(L)'
;MAKSILICDDAAFMRMMIKDILVKNGYNIAGEAENGLKAVEKYAETKPDLVLMDNTMPEMDGIQALKKIKASDPNASVVMCSAMGQQAMVIESIQSGARDFIVKPFQPDRVIEAVKKAVE
;
A
#
# COMPACT_ATOMS: atom_id res chain seq x y z
N MET A 1 -5.21 -3.02 20.10
CA MET A 1 -4.95 -1.69 19.51
C MET A 1 -5.17 -1.73 18.02
N ALA A 2 -5.68 -0.66 17.45
CA ALA A 2 -5.91 -0.59 16.02
C ALA A 2 -4.58 -0.49 15.27
N LYS A 3 -4.47 -1.22 14.17
CA LYS A 3 -3.30 -1.16 13.30
C LYS A 3 -3.34 0.10 12.46
N SER A 4 -2.19 0.67 12.16
CA SER A 4 -2.06 1.89 11.37
C SER A 4 -1.63 1.57 9.95
N ILE A 5 -2.24 2.26 8.99
CA ILE A 5 -2.03 1.98 7.58
C ILE A 5 -1.69 3.27 6.84
N LEU A 6 -0.62 3.21 6.06
CA LEU A 6 -0.22 4.31 5.16
C LEU A 6 -0.82 4.03 3.79
N ILE A 7 -1.53 5.00 3.23
CA ILE A 7 -2.21 4.87 1.94
C ILE A 7 -1.44 5.68 0.88
N CYS A 8 -0.98 5.00 -0.16
CA CYS A 8 -0.18 5.62 -1.22
C CYS A 8 -0.86 5.41 -2.57
N ASP A 9 -1.34 6.49 -3.17
CA ASP A 9 -2.01 6.49 -4.46
C ASP A 9 -1.98 7.93 -4.99
N ASP A 10 -1.76 8.13 -6.27
CA ASP A 10 -1.71 9.47 -6.84
C ASP A 10 -3.09 10.12 -6.99
N ALA A 11 -4.15 9.32 -6.94
CA ALA A 11 -5.51 9.83 -7.06
C ALA A 11 -6.11 10.10 -5.67
N ALA A 12 -6.39 11.36 -5.38
CA ALA A 12 -7.00 11.75 -4.09
C ALA A 12 -8.32 11.03 -3.84
N PHE A 13 -9.12 10.85 -4.89
CA PHE A 13 -10.39 10.12 -4.81
C PHE A 13 -10.19 8.68 -4.33
N MET A 14 -9.17 8.01 -4.87
CA MET A 14 -8.87 6.63 -4.50
C MET A 14 -8.40 6.53 -3.05
N ARG A 15 -7.53 7.46 -2.62
CA ARG A 15 -7.09 7.50 -1.22
C ARG A 15 -8.28 7.69 -0.29
N MET A 16 -9.23 8.54 -0.66
CA MET A 16 -10.43 8.78 0.15
C MET A 16 -11.28 7.51 0.26
N MET A 17 -11.47 6.78 -0.84
CA MET A 17 -12.23 5.54 -0.84
C MET A 17 -11.60 4.48 0.06
N ILE A 18 -10.29 4.30 -0.07
CA ILE A 18 -9.55 3.31 0.73
C ILE A 18 -9.61 3.69 2.21
N LYS A 19 -9.40 4.97 2.50
CA LYS A 19 -9.47 5.48 3.88
C LYS A 19 -10.82 5.18 4.51
N ASP A 20 -11.90 5.43 3.78
CA ASP A 20 -13.26 5.17 4.27
C ASP A 20 -13.46 3.68 4.59
N ILE A 21 -13.01 2.80 3.69
CA ILE A 21 -13.09 1.36 3.90
C ILE A 21 -12.34 0.93 5.17
N LEU A 22 -11.13 1.44 5.34
CA LEU A 22 -10.28 1.07 6.47
C LEU A 22 -10.82 1.58 7.79
N VAL A 23 -11.23 2.82 7.84
CA VAL A 23 -11.77 3.44 9.06
C VAL A 23 -13.03 2.71 9.52
N LYS A 24 -13.92 2.35 8.59
CA LYS A 24 -15.15 1.61 8.91
C LYS A 24 -14.87 0.22 9.48
N ASN A 25 -13.67 -0.32 9.20
CA ASN A 25 -13.28 -1.63 9.68
C ASN A 25 -12.32 -1.59 10.87
N GLY A 26 -12.19 -0.42 11.51
CA GLY A 26 -11.45 -0.30 12.75
C GLY A 26 -9.95 -0.05 12.61
N TYR A 27 -9.47 0.29 11.43
CA TYR A 27 -8.06 0.60 11.22
C TYR A 27 -7.80 2.10 11.35
N ASN A 28 -6.59 2.46 11.79
CA ASN A 28 -6.15 3.85 11.84
C ASN A 28 -5.39 4.19 10.57
N ILE A 29 -5.46 5.45 10.17
CA ILE A 29 -4.72 5.93 9.00
C ILE A 29 -3.45 6.63 9.50
N ALA A 30 -2.29 6.07 9.15
CA ALA A 30 -1.00 6.65 9.54
C ALA A 30 -0.69 7.90 8.72
N GLY A 31 -1.14 7.94 7.47
CA GLY A 31 -0.93 9.06 6.60
C GLY A 31 -1.29 8.71 5.16
N GLU A 32 -1.07 9.66 4.27
CA GLU A 32 -1.31 9.48 2.83
C GLU A 32 -0.10 9.97 2.06
N ALA A 33 0.16 9.34 0.91
CA ALA A 33 1.22 9.75 0.00
C ALA A 33 0.70 9.73 -1.43
N GLU A 34 1.08 10.72 -2.23
CA GLU A 34 0.60 10.88 -3.60
C GLU A 34 1.61 10.38 -4.65
N ASN A 35 2.81 10.02 -4.23
CA ASN A 35 3.83 9.45 -5.10
C ASN A 35 4.79 8.58 -4.29
N GLY A 36 5.70 7.90 -4.99
CA GLY A 36 6.63 6.98 -4.35
C GLY A 36 7.63 7.66 -3.42
N LEU A 37 8.09 8.87 -3.76
CA LEU A 37 9.00 9.61 -2.89
C LEU A 37 8.34 9.94 -1.56
N LYS A 38 7.11 10.44 -1.62
CA LYS A 38 6.33 10.75 -0.42
C LYS A 38 6.04 9.49 0.39
N ALA A 39 5.80 8.36 -0.30
CA ALA A 39 5.55 7.09 0.36
C ALA A 39 6.76 6.67 1.22
N VAL A 40 7.95 6.78 0.66
CA VAL A 40 9.18 6.44 1.40
C VAL A 40 9.36 7.38 2.60
N GLU A 41 9.18 8.69 2.40
CA GLU A 41 9.29 9.68 3.48
C GLU A 41 8.27 9.42 4.59
N LYS A 42 7.01 9.21 4.23
CA LYS A 42 5.93 8.97 5.19
C LYS A 42 6.13 7.67 5.94
N TYR A 43 6.66 6.65 5.30
CA TYR A 43 6.97 5.39 5.97
C TYR A 43 7.99 5.63 7.10
N ALA A 44 9.05 6.37 6.79
CA ALA A 44 10.08 6.67 7.79
C ALA A 44 9.52 7.49 8.96
N GLU A 45 8.62 8.44 8.67
CA GLU A 45 8.02 9.29 9.70
C GLU A 45 7.03 8.55 10.59
N THR A 46 6.16 7.73 10.00
CA THR A 46 5.01 7.15 10.69
C THR A 46 5.20 5.71 11.14
N LYS A 47 6.10 4.99 10.50
CA LYS A 47 6.33 3.55 10.74
C LYS A 47 5.04 2.79 10.88
N PRO A 48 4.21 2.77 9.82
CA PRO A 48 2.90 2.14 9.88
C PRO A 48 3.00 0.63 9.99
N ASP A 49 1.92 0.00 10.41
CA ASP A 49 1.85 -1.46 10.44
C ASP A 49 1.73 -2.06 9.06
N LEU A 50 1.21 -1.29 8.11
CA LEU A 50 1.02 -1.74 6.72
C LEU A 50 1.03 -0.54 5.79
N VAL A 51 1.54 -0.75 4.58
CA VAL A 51 1.45 0.21 3.48
C VAL A 51 0.58 -0.38 2.38
N LEU A 52 -0.43 0.38 1.95
CA LEU A 52 -1.17 0.08 0.72
C LEU A 52 -0.58 0.98 -0.35
N MET A 53 0.06 0.37 -1.35
CA MET A 53 0.88 1.08 -2.33
C MET A 53 0.35 0.87 -3.74
N ASP A 54 -0.08 1.96 -4.38
CA ASP A 54 -0.44 1.91 -5.79
C ASP A 54 0.84 1.66 -6.61
N ASN A 55 0.72 0.83 -7.63
CA ASN A 55 1.84 0.46 -8.46
C ASN A 55 2.28 1.60 -9.40
N THR A 56 1.33 2.36 -9.93
CA THR A 56 1.62 3.42 -10.90
C THR A 56 1.43 4.79 -10.27
N MET A 57 2.54 5.48 -10.00
CA MET A 57 2.54 6.82 -9.41
C MET A 57 3.63 7.67 -10.07
N PRO A 58 3.47 9.00 -10.11
CA PRO A 58 4.51 9.88 -10.65
C PRO A 58 5.72 9.97 -9.72
N GLU A 59 6.79 10.52 -10.19
CA GLU A 59 8.08 10.74 -9.52
C GLU A 59 8.81 9.41 -9.27
N MET A 60 8.23 8.55 -8.46
CA MET A 60 8.76 7.22 -8.17
C MET A 60 7.56 6.27 -8.11
N ASP A 61 7.59 5.20 -8.88
CA ASP A 61 6.47 4.26 -8.90
C ASP A 61 6.44 3.38 -7.63
N GLY A 62 5.35 2.63 -7.47
CA GLY A 62 5.13 1.84 -6.27
C GLY A 62 6.15 0.74 -6.05
N ILE A 63 6.65 0.11 -7.12
CA ILE A 63 7.65 -0.94 -7.00
C ILE A 63 8.99 -0.37 -6.53
N GLN A 64 9.39 0.78 -7.07
CA GLN A 64 10.60 1.46 -6.64
C GLN A 64 10.51 1.85 -5.17
N ALA A 65 9.34 2.39 -4.75
CA ALA A 65 9.11 2.75 -3.35
C ALA A 65 9.13 1.51 -2.46
N LEU A 66 8.53 0.41 -2.89
CA LEU A 66 8.55 -0.87 -2.17
C LEU A 66 9.99 -1.31 -1.93
N LYS A 67 10.83 -1.29 -2.95
CA LYS A 67 12.23 -1.71 -2.84
C LYS A 67 12.98 -0.84 -1.84
N LYS A 68 12.77 0.48 -1.87
CA LYS A 68 13.42 1.40 -0.93
C LYS A 68 12.95 1.18 0.51
N ILE A 69 11.65 0.99 0.71
CA ILE A 69 11.09 0.73 2.03
C ILE A 69 11.65 -0.58 2.58
N LYS A 70 11.66 -1.63 1.78
CA LYS A 70 12.18 -2.94 2.23
C LYS A 70 13.69 -2.91 2.48
N ALA A 71 14.43 -2.07 1.75
CA ALA A 71 15.87 -1.92 1.98
C ALA A 71 16.14 -1.25 3.32
N SER A 72 15.31 -0.29 3.73
CA SER A 72 15.49 0.41 5.02
C SER A 72 14.85 -0.37 6.17
N ASP A 73 13.81 -1.16 5.90
CA ASP A 73 13.12 -1.94 6.92
C ASP A 73 12.67 -3.27 6.31
N PRO A 74 13.49 -4.33 6.42
CA PRO A 74 13.14 -5.64 5.84
C PRO A 74 11.85 -6.25 6.37
N ASN A 75 11.38 -5.79 7.53
CA ASN A 75 10.14 -6.30 8.13
C ASN A 75 8.90 -5.51 7.71
N ALA A 76 9.05 -4.50 6.86
CA ALA A 76 7.94 -3.70 6.39
C ALA A 76 6.90 -4.58 5.69
N SER A 77 5.62 -4.33 5.98
CA SER A 77 4.50 -5.01 5.32
C SER A 77 3.92 -4.08 4.28
N VAL A 78 3.94 -4.50 3.02
CA VAL A 78 3.42 -3.72 1.90
C VAL A 78 2.48 -4.58 1.08
N VAL A 79 1.29 -4.07 0.79
CA VAL A 79 0.34 -4.67 -0.13
C VAL A 79 0.25 -3.75 -1.34
N MET A 80 0.49 -4.30 -2.53
CA MET A 80 0.49 -3.53 -3.77
C MET A 80 -0.90 -3.51 -4.38
N CYS A 81 -1.23 -2.42 -5.06
CA CYS A 81 -2.48 -2.28 -5.82
C CYS A 81 -2.11 -2.07 -7.29
N SER A 82 -2.66 -2.88 -8.17
CA SER A 82 -2.32 -2.86 -9.60
C SER A 82 -3.57 -2.83 -10.46
N ALA A 83 -3.48 -2.22 -11.64
CA ALA A 83 -4.55 -2.29 -12.63
C ALA A 83 -4.59 -3.69 -13.25
N MET A 84 -5.72 -4.07 -13.81
CA MET A 84 -5.86 -5.34 -14.53
C MET A 84 -4.87 -5.38 -15.70
N GLY A 85 -4.34 -6.57 -15.97
CA GLY A 85 -3.42 -6.77 -17.08
C GLY A 85 -1.96 -6.48 -16.76
N GLN A 86 -1.62 -6.20 -15.52
CA GLN A 86 -0.25 -5.89 -15.11
C GLN A 86 0.43 -7.06 -14.37
N GLN A 87 0.30 -8.28 -14.92
CA GLN A 87 0.84 -9.48 -14.27
C GLN A 87 2.35 -9.42 -14.03
N ALA A 88 3.10 -8.84 -14.97
CA ALA A 88 4.54 -8.71 -14.81
C ALA A 88 4.90 -7.86 -13.58
N MET A 89 4.13 -6.79 -13.34
CA MET A 89 4.33 -5.93 -12.18
C MET A 89 3.95 -6.62 -10.88
N VAL A 90 2.92 -7.48 -10.91
CA VAL A 90 2.53 -8.27 -9.75
C VAL A 90 3.66 -9.21 -9.36
N ILE A 91 4.24 -9.91 -10.34
CA ILE A 91 5.34 -10.84 -10.10
C ILE A 91 6.54 -10.09 -9.52
N GLU A 92 6.90 -8.96 -10.11
CA GLU A 92 8.01 -8.15 -9.61
C GLU A 92 7.76 -7.65 -8.20
N SER A 93 6.52 -7.27 -7.88
CA SER A 93 6.15 -6.82 -6.53
C SER A 93 6.38 -7.91 -5.50
N ILE A 94 5.93 -9.13 -5.78
CA ILE A 94 6.10 -10.25 -4.86
C ILE A 94 7.57 -10.59 -4.69
N GLN A 95 8.33 -10.61 -5.78
CA GLN A 95 9.77 -10.87 -5.73
C GLN A 95 10.53 -9.80 -4.95
N SER A 96 9.98 -8.57 -4.93
CA SER A 96 10.59 -7.45 -4.20
C SER A 96 10.14 -7.38 -2.74
N GLY A 97 9.30 -8.31 -2.30
CA GLY A 97 8.94 -8.44 -0.90
C GLY A 97 7.53 -7.97 -0.51
N ALA A 98 6.66 -7.70 -1.48
CA ALA A 98 5.26 -7.38 -1.17
C ALA A 98 4.58 -8.59 -0.56
N ARG A 99 3.74 -8.36 0.44
CA ARG A 99 3.00 -9.43 1.11
C ARG A 99 1.86 -9.97 0.27
N ASP A 100 1.22 -9.09 -0.50
CA ASP A 100 0.07 -9.44 -1.30
C ASP A 100 -0.13 -8.35 -2.33
N PHE A 101 -1.10 -8.54 -3.21
CA PHE A 101 -1.48 -7.51 -4.17
C PHE A 101 -3.01 -7.51 -4.34
N ILE A 102 -3.53 -6.37 -4.75
CA ILE A 102 -4.95 -6.18 -5.00
C ILE A 102 -5.10 -5.63 -6.43
N VAL A 103 -6.00 -6.20 -7.22
CA VAL A 103 -6.24 -5.77 -8.60
C VAL A 103 -7.38 -4.76 -8.64
N LYS A 104 -7.18 -3.64 -9.31
CA LYS A 104 -8.20 -2.62 -9.52
C LYS A 104 -9.05 -2.98 -10.75
N PRO A 105 -10.36 -2.72 -10.73
CA PRO A 105 -11.14 -2.21 -9.61
C PRO A 105 -11.35 -3.31 -8.56
N PHE A 106 -11.32 -2.92 -7.29
CA PHE A 106 -11.44 -3.87 -6.19
C PHE A 106 -12.75 -3.68 -5.42
N GLN A 107 -13.19 -4.74 -4.75
CA GLN A 107 -14.29 -4.68 -3.81
C GLN A 107 -13.75 -4.37 -2.41
N PRO A 108 -14.53 -3.69 -1.55
CA PRO A 108 -14.10 -3.42 -0.18
C PRO A 108 -13.69 -4.68 0.58
N ASP A 109 -14.41 -5.79 0.39
CA ASP A 109 -14.10 -7.06 1.05
C ASP A 109 -12.70 -7.56 0.69
N ARG A 110 -12.28 -7.38 -0.55
CA ARG A 110 -10.95 -7.80 -1.00
C ARG A 110 -9.86 -6.98 -0.33
N VAL A 111 -10.08 -5.67 -0.17
CA VAL A 111 -9.13 -4.80 0.52
C VAL A 111 -8.96 -5.25 1.96
N ILE A 112 -10.07 -5.47 2.66
CA ILE A 112 -10.03 -5.88 4.07
C ILE A 112 -9.39 -7.25 4.23
N GLU A 113 -9.67 -8.18 3.34
CA GLU A 113 -9.05 -9.52 3.37
C GLU A 113 -7.52 -9.41 3.29
N ALA A 114 -7.01 -8.63 2.34
CA ALA A 114 -5.57 -8.47 2.17
C ALA A 114 -4.94 -7.76 3.37
N VAL A 115 -5.61 -6.74 3.90
CA VAL A 115 -5.14 -5.99 5.07
C VAL A 115 -5.06 -6.90 6.29
N LYS A 116 -6.11 -7.66 6.56
CA LYS A 116 -6.14 -8.58 7.71
C LYS A 116 -4.98 -9.57 7.67
N LYS A 117 -4.77 -10.19 6.53
CA LYS A 117 -3.68 -11.16 6.37
C LYS A 117 -2.31 -10.50 6.56
N ALA A 118 -2.15 -9.27 6.12
CA ALA A 118 -0.87 -8.59 6.16
C ALA A 118 -0.50 -8.08 7.56
N VAL A 119 -1.49 -7.77 8.41
CA VAL A 119 -1.23 -7.23 9.75
C VAL A 119 -1.39 -8.26 10.87
N GLU A 120 -1.86 -9.45 10.56
CA GLU A 120 -2.00 -10.52 11.54
C GLU A 120 -0.75 -11.36 11.73
#